data_1ed5b6a23b995cc8c4fb234ca9fd7894
#
_entry.id   1ed5b6a23b995cc8c4fb234ca9fd7894
#
_cell.length_a   1.000
_cell.length_b   1.000
_cell.length_c   1.000
_cell.angle_alpha   90.00
_cell.angle_beta   90.00
_cell.angle_gamma   90.00
#
_symmetry.space_group_name_H-M   'P 1'
#
loop_
_entity.id
_entity.type
_entity.pdbx_description
1 polymer ?
#
loop_
_entity_poly.entity_id
_entity_poly.type
_entity_poly.pdbx_seq_one_letter_code
_entity_poly.pdbx_strand_id
1 'polypeptide(L)'
;GKPWYQWEKTLAMREPKALEKAKETYAEQICFYTVLQFWFYQQWGQLKAYCNQNGISIVGDIPIYVAYDSVDVWVNPELFLLDKTRTPIDVAGCPPDVFSPTGQLWGNPLYDWKYHQKTGFAWWIQRLKSASTLYDTVRIDHFRGFESFYAIPYGKKTAEVGEWRKGPGMALFQAVKEALGDLSIIAEDLGFVTPEVRKLLKDSGYPGMKVLQFRS
;
A
#
# COMPACT_ATOMS: atom_id res chain seq x y z
N GLY A 1 -21.89 1.50 -6.10
CA GLY A 1 -21.24 1.70 -7.39
C GLY A 1 -20.57 0.42 -7.86
N LYS A 2 -20.10 0.41 -9.10
CA LYS A 2 -19.30 -0.70 -9.64
C LYS A 2 -17.82 -0.36 -9.50
N PRO A 3 -16.93 -1.35 -9.28
CA PRO A 3 -15.49 -1.12 -9.33
C PRO A 3 -15.06 -0.65 -10.73
N TRP A 4 -13.95 0.10 -10.81
CA TRP A 4 -13.51 0.75 -12.05
C TRP A 4 -13.30 -0.24 -13.23
N TYR A 5 -12.88 -1.45 -12.98
CA TYR A 5 -12.67 -2.48 -14.02
C TYR A 5 -13.98 -3.07 -14.59
N GLN A 6 -15.13 -2.67 -14.04
CA GLN A 6 -16.47 -2.98 -14.55
C GLN A 6 -17.14 -1.76 -15.20
N TRP A 7 -16.45 -0.62 -15.30
CA TRP A 7 -16.95 0.56 -15.99
C TRP A 7 -16.90 0.36 -17.49
N GLU A 8 -17.47 1.31 -18.24
CA GLU A 8 -17.28 1.38 -19.70
C GLU A 8 -15.78 1.36 -20.02
N LYS A 9 -15.38 0.56 -21.02
CA LYS A 9 -13.99 0.28 -21.35
C LYS A 9 -13.13 1.52 -21.52
N THR A 10 -13.68 2.55 -22.23
CA THR A 10 -12.97 3.81 -22.47
C THR A 10 -12.65 4.56 -21.18
N LEU A 11 -13.57 4.54 -20.21
CA LEU A 11 -13.37 5.15 -18.90
C LEU A 11 -12.45 4.29 -18.00
N ALA A 12 -12.64 2.97 -18.00
CA ALA A 12 -11.78 2.05 -17.27
C ALA A 12 -10.32 2.14 -17.75
N MET A 13 -10.10 2.31 -19.05
CA MET A 13 -8.78 2.50 -19.66
C MET A 13 -8.28 3.95 -19.60
N ARG A 14 -9.06 4.88 -19.03
CA ARG A 14 -8.72 6.30 -18.85
C ARG A 14 -8.46 7.04 -20.16
N GLU A 15 -9.23 6.74 -21.20
CA GLU A 15 -9.14 7.50 -22.44
C GLU A 15 -9.47 8.99 -22.20
N PRO A 16 -8.69 9.95 -22.72
CA PRO A 16 -8.83 11.36 -22.40
C PRO A 16 -10.25 11.91 -22.58
N LYS A 17 -10.89 11.60 -23.71
CA LYS A 17 -12.26 12.04 -24.00
C LYS A 17 -13.29 11.45 -23.02
N ALA A 18 -13.12 10.20 -22.60
CA ALA A 18 -14.00 9.57 -21.61
C ALA A 18 -13.84 10.20 -20.22
N LEU A 19 -12.60 10.58 -19.84
CA LEU A 19 -12.34 11.29 -18.59
C LEU A 19 -12.95 12.70 -18.60
N GLU A 20 -12.83 13.46 -19.69
CA GLU A 20 -13.46 14.79 -19.82
C GLU A 20 -14.97 14.69 -19.69
N LYS A 21 -15.59 13.80 -20.46
CA LYS A 21 -17.04 13.55 -20.37
C LYS A 21 -17.48 13.15 -18.96
N ALA A 22 -16.72 12.28 -18.28
CA ALA A 22 -17.03 11.87 -16.92
C ALA A 22 -16.92 13.06 -15.94
N LYS A 23 -15.89 13.91 -16.07
CA LYS A 23 -15.76 15.12 -15.24
C LYS A 23 -16.95 16.07 -15.39
N GLU A 24 -17.45 16.28 -16.62
CA GLU A 24 -18.63 17.09 -16.87
C GLU A 24 -19.89 16.42 -16.30
N THR A 25 -20.09 15.15 -16.60
CA THR A 25 -21.29 14.39 -16.19
C THR A 25 -21.42 14.30 -14.66
N TYR A 26 -20.31 14.15 -13.95
CA TYR A 26 -20.27 13.94 -12.49
C TYR A 26 -19.71 15.16 -11.73
N ALA A 27 -19.77 16.36 -12.32
CA ALA A 27 -19.17 17.56 -11.73
C ALA A 27 -19.65 17.84 -10.29
N GLU A 28 -20.96 17.70 -10.04
CA GLU A 28 -21.54 17.90 -8.69
C GLU A 28 -21.02 16.87 -7.68
N GLN A 29 -20.98 15.59 -8.07
CA GLN A 29 -20.48 14.51 -7.21
C GLN A 29 -18.97 14.68 -6.94
N ILE A 30 -18.20 15.07 -7.95
CA ILE A 30 -16.78 15.37 -7.79
C ILE A 30 -16.60 16.53 -6.82
N CYS A 31 -17.35 17.62 -6.99
CA CYS A 31 -17.33 18.76 -6.08
C CYS A 31 -17.69 18.35 -4.65
N PHE A 32 -18.75 17.57 -4.47
CA PHE A 32 -19.17 17.05 -3.17
C PHE A 32 -18.06 16.30 -2.46
N TYR A 33 -17.44 15.31 -3.13
CA TYR A 33 -16.35 14.53 -2.51
C TYR A 33 -15.09 15.37 -2.31
N THR A 34 -14.80 16.35 -3.16
CA THR A 34 -13.68 17.29 -2.95
C THR A 34 -13.89 18.11 -1.68
N VAL A 35 -15.09 18.63 -1.46
CA VAL A 35 -15.44 19.37 -0.23
C VAL A 35 -15.35 18.49 1.00
N LEU A 36 -15.83 17.23 0.93
CA LEU A 36 -15.68 16.27 2.05
C LEU A 36 -14.22 16.00 2.39
N GLN A 37 -13.36 15.82 1.40
CA GLN A 37 -11.92 15.65 1.62
C GLN A 37 -11.29 16.90 2.24
N PHE A 38 -11.66 18.09 1.76
CA PHE A 38 -11.20 19.35 2.34
C PHE A 38 -11.56 19.46 3.83
N TRP A 39 -12.82 19.21 4.18
CA TRP A 39 -13.26 19.23 5.57
C TRP A 39 -12.60 18.15 6.43
N PHE A 40 -12.41 16.96 5.88
CA PHE A 40 -11.68 15.91 6.59
C PHE A 40 -10.28 16.37 6.97
N TYR A 41 -9.50 16.87 6.00
CA TYR A 41 -8.13 17.32 6.27
C TYR A 41 -8.07 18.49 7.22
N GLN A 42 -9.03 19.42 7.14
CA GLN A 42 -9.14 20.54 8.05
C GLN A 42 -9.40 20.07 9.49
N GLN A 43 -10.41 19.22 9.68
CA GLN A 43 -10.79 18.73 11.02
C GLN A 43 -9.71 17.80 11.58
N TRP A 44 -9.15 16.92 10.77
CA TRP A 44 -8.06 16.05 11.18
C TRP A 44 -6.83 16.84 11.60
N GLY A 45 -6.45 17.86 10.84
CA GLY A 45 -5.33 18.75 11.20
C GLY A 45 -5.54 19.45 12.54
N GLN A 46 -6.75 19.92 12.82
CA GLN A 46 -7.10 20.51 14.11
C GLN A 46 -7.02 19.49 15.25
N LEU A 47 -7.56 18.29 15.05
CA LEU A 47 -7.50 17.20 16.04
C LEU A 47 -6.05 16.79 16.32
N LYS A 48 -5.24 16.58 15.27
CA LYS A 48 -3.82 16.21 15.42
C LYS A 48 -3.06 17.29 16.18
N ALA A 49 -3.27 18.56 15.84
CA ALA A 49 -2.64 19.67 16.54
C ALA A 49 -3.03 19.71 18.04
N TYR A 50 -4.30 19.50 18.34
CA TYR A 50 -4.78 19.42 19.73
C TYR A 50 -4.13 18.25 20.49
N CYS A 51 -4.05 17.06 19.88
CA CYS A 51 -3.36 15.92 20.49
C CYS A 51 -1.89 16.24 20.78
N ASN A 52 -1.18 16.77 19.79
CA ASN A 52 0.24 17.08 19.93
C ASN A 52 0.50 18.17 21.00
N GLN A 53 -0.34 19.18 21.10
CA GLN A 53 -0.27 20.21 22.15
C GLN A 53 -0.45 19.64 23.56
N ASN A 54 -1.16 18.52 23.69
CA ASN A 54 -1.34 17.79 24.95
C ASN A 54 -0.34 16.64 25.15
N GLY A 55 0.74 16.58 24.37
CA GLY A 55 1.77 15.54 24.46
C GLY A 55 1.34 14.16 23.94
N ILE A 56 0.27 14.09 23.14
CA ILE A 56 -0.26 12.84 22.57
C ILE A 56 0.20 12.75 21.11
N SER A 57 0.87 11.65 20.77
CA SER A 57 1.25 11.32 19.40
C SER A 57 0.25 10.36 18.77
N ILE A 58 -0.04 10.56 17.50
CA ILE A 58 -0.95 9.70 16.73
C ILE A 58 -0.12 8.71 15.92
N VAL A 59 -0.38 7.42 16.12
CA VAL A 59 0.18 6.34 15.31
C VAL A 59 -0.85 5.97 14.26
N GLY A 60 -0.48 6.13 13.00
CA GLY A 60 -1.29 5.68 11.86
C GLY A 60 -0.81 4.36 11.31
N ASP A 61 -1.62 3.76 10.45
CA ASP A 61 -1.36 2.46 9.83
C ASP A 61 -1.54 2.54 8.33
N ILE A 62 -0.60 1.95 7.58
CA ILE A 62 -0.73 1.79 6.13
C ILE A 62 -0.49 0.33 5.75
N PRO A 63 -1.39 -0.30 4.99
CA PRO A 63 -1.13 -1.62 4.44
C PRO A 63 -0.06 -1.54 3.34
N ILE A 64 0.74 -2.60 3.19
CA ILE A 64 1.71 -2.65 2.08
C ILE A 64 1.00 -2.57 0.73
N TYR A 65 -0.12 -3.27 0.57
CA TYR A 65 -0.86 -3.32 -0.69
C TYR A 65 -2.08 -2.41 -0.69
N VAL A 66 -2.53 -2.05 -1.89
CA VAL A 66 -3.79 -1.35 -2.14
C VAL A 66 -4.80 -2.29 -2.78
N ALA A 67 -6.08 -1.99 -2.66
CA ALA A 67 -7.13 -2.81 -3.27
C ALA A 67 -7.11 -2.71 -4.80
N TYR A 68 -7.51 -3.80 -5.48
CA TYR A 68 -7.57 -3.81 -6.95
C TYR A 68 -8.53 -2.76 -7.50
N ASP A 69 -9.65 -2.52 -6.83
CA ASP A 69 -10.64 -1.50 -7.20
C ASP A 69 -10.30 -0.09 -6.71
N SER A 70 -9.11 0.12 -6.15
CA SER A 70 -8.66 1.44 -5.69
C SER A 70 -8.39 2.40 -6.85
N VAL A 71 -8.45 3.69 -6.53
CA VAL A 71 -8.04 4.76 -7.45
C VAL A 71 -6.57 4.66 -7.81
N ASP A 72 -5.73 4.17 -6.90
CA ASP A 72 -4.29 4.01 -7.15
C ASP A 72 -4.01 3.09 -8.33
N VAL A 73 -4.69 1.93 -8.40
CA VAL A 73 -4.54 0.99 -9.51
C VAL A 73 -5.15 1.56 -10.80
N TRP A 74 -6.29 2.22 -10.72
CA TRP A 74 -6.94 2.83 -11.88
C TRP A 74 -6.11 3.95 -12.50
N VAL A 75 -5.50 4.80 -11.66
CA VAL A 75 -4.74 5.98 -12.10
C VAL A 75 -3.33 5.62 -12.54
N ASN A 76 -2.68 4.68 -11.85
CA ASN A 76 -1.28 4.32 -12.05
C ASN A 76 -1.11 2.81 -12.29
N PRO A 77 -1.72 2.24 -13.36
CA PRO A 77 -1.69 0.79 -13.59
C PRO A 77 -0.27 0.25 -13.82
N GLU A 78 0.66 1.08 -14.27
CA GLU A 78 2.07 0.75 -14.51
C GLU A 78 2.85 0.42 -13.23
N LEU A 79 2.34 0.83 -12.06
CA LEU A 79 2.92 0.49 -10.75
C LEU A 79 2.67 -0.97 -10.33
N PHE A 80 1.80 -1.68 -11.03
CA PHE A 80 1.30 -2.99 -10.63
C PHE A 80 1.53 -4.03 -11.73
N LEU A 81 1.63 -5.31 -11.34
CA LEU A 81 1.72 -6.44 -12.26
C LEU A 81 0.35 -6.77 -12.84
N LEU A 82 -0.03 -6.05 -13.86
CA LEU A 82 -1.30 -6.21 -14.59
C LEU A 82 -1.03 -6.65 -16.03
N ASP A 83 -2.00 -7.34 -16.62
CA ASP A 83 -2.00 -7.63 -18.04
C ASP A 83 -2.46 -6.43 -18.90
N LYS A 84 -2.54 -6.61 -20.20
CA LYS A 84 -2.97 -5.56 -21.15
C LYS A 84 -4.41 -5.08 -20.94
N THR A 85 -5.23 -5.86 -20.25
CA THR A 85 -6.62 -5.53 -19.90
C THR A 85 -6.72 -4.88 -18.52
N ARG A 86 -5.58 -4.65 -17.86
CA ARG A 86 -5.46 -4.17 -16.48
C ARG A 86 -6.00 -5.15 -15.44
N THR A 87 -6.04 -6.44 -15.77
CA THR A 87 -6.34 -7.52 -14.83
C THR A 87 -5.06 -7.95 -14.12
N PRO A 88 -5.08 -8.19 -12.79
CA PRO A 88 -3.89 -8.69 -12.10
C PRO A 88 -3.39 -10.01 -12.71
N ILE A 89 -2.08 -10.14 -12.89
CA ILE A 89 -1.44 -11.40 -13.29
C ILE A 89 -1.36 -12.32 -12.09
N ASP A 90 -0.83 -11.78 -11.00
CA ASP A 90 -0.76 -12.43 -9.68
C ASP A 90 -1.25 -11.47 -8.61
N VAL A 91 -1.62 -12.01 -7.47
CA VAL A 91 -2.13 -11.26 -6.33
C VAL A 91 -1.40 -11.62 -5.04
N ALA A 92 -1.50 -10.75 -4.06
CA ALA A 92 -0.87 -10.90 -2.76
C ALA A 92 -1.62 -11.89 -1.85
N GLY A 93 -0.86 -12.45 -0.93
CA GLY A 93 -1.34 -13.29 0.15
C GLY A 93 -0.19 -13.86 0.96
N CYS A 94 -0.50 -14.87 1.76
CA CYS A 94 0.48 -15.65 2.51
C CYS A 94 0.29 -17.14 2.24
N PRO A 95 1.38 -17.94 2.20
CA PRO A 95 1.27 -19.38 2.02
C PRO A 95 0.58 -20.04 3.22
N PRO A 96 0.15 -21.31 3.07
CA PRO A 96 -0.33 -22.13 4.17
C PRO A 96 0.64 -22.15 5.35
N ASP A 97 0.11 -22.07 6.56
CA ASP A 97 0.83 -22.15 7.81
C ASP A 97 0.03 -22.90 8.88
N VAL A 98 0.54 -22.90 10.12
CA VAL A 98 -0.12 -23.59 11.26
C VAL A 98 -1.45 -22.96 11.65
N PHE A 99 -1.70 -21.70 11.30
CA PHE A 99 -2.94 -20.98 11.60
C PHE A 99 -3.95 -21.03 10.46
N SER A 100 -3.46 -21.24 9.21
CA SER A 100 -4.30 -21.27 8.01
C SER A 100 -3.84 -22.36 7.04
N PRO A 101 -4.50 -23.53 7.03
CA PRO A 101 -4.10 -24.66 6.17
C PRO A 101 -4.13 -24.35 4.66
N THR A 102 -4.93 -23.39 4.23
CA THR A 102 -5.05 -22.95 2.82
C THR A 102 -4.31 -21.64 2.54
N GLY A 103 -3.60 -21.10 3.53
CA GLY A 103 -2.98 -19.79 3.49
C GLY A 103 -4.01 -18.65 3.50
N GLN A 104 -3.55 -17.45 3.19
CA GLN A 104 -4.39 -16.26 3.12
C GLN A 104 -4.31 -15.67 1.72
N LEU A 105 -5.42 -15.65 1.03
CA LEU A 105 -5.56 -15.00 -0.27
C LEU A 105 -6.12 -13.58 -0.05
N TRP A 106 -5.26 -12.57 -0.14
CA TRP A 106 -5.69 -11.18 0.05
C TRP A 106 -6.25 -10.55 -1.22
N GLY A 107 -5.76 -10.96 -2.38
CA GLY A 107 -6.30 -10.54 -3.66
C GLY A 107 -5.84 -9.17 -4.17
N ASN A 108 -4.96 -8.49 -3.44
CA ASN A 108 -4.39 -7.22 -3.87
C ASN A 108 -3.44 -7.40 -5.04
N PRO A 109 -3.43 -6.52 -6.05
CA PRO A 109 -2.42 -6.53 -7.10
C PRO A 109 -1.00 -6.38 -6.51
N LEU A 110 -0.05 -7.08 -7.08
CA LEU A 110 1.36 -6.97 -6.73
C LEU A 110 2.01 -5.77 -7.44
N TYR A 111 3.00 -5.16 -6.80
CA TYR A 111 3.76 -4.06 -7.40
C TYR A 111 4.73 -4.55 -8.48
N ASP A 112 4.86 -3.78 -9.55
CA ASP A 112 6.00 -3.87 -10.48
C ASP A 112 7.20 -3.12 -9.87
N TRP A 113 7.97 -3.81 -9.05
CA TRP A 113 9.12 -3.20 -8.37
C TRP A 113 10.21 -2.71 -9.33
N LYS A 114 10.27 -3.24 -10.55
CA LYS A 114 11.20 -2.75 -11.59
C LYS A 114 10.78 -1.36 -12.07
N TYR A 115 9.47 -1.16 -12.28
CA TYR A 115 8.95 0.14 -12.65
C TYR A 115 9.09 1.14 -11.49
N HIS A 116 8.79 0.75 -10.27
CA HIS A 116 9.00 1.59 -9.09
C HIS A 116 10.46 2.03 -8.97
N GLN A 117 11.42 1.13 -9.14
CA GLN A 117 12.84 1.46 -9.09
C GLN A 117 13.23 2.42 -10.22
N LYS A 118 12.74 2.20 -11.45
CA LYS A 118 12.97 3.07 -12.61
C LYS A 118 12.49 4.51 -12.35
N THR A 119 11.43 4.69 -11.59
CA THR A 119 10.87 6.01 -11.23
C THR A 119 11.39 6.54 -9.89
N GLY A 120 12.45 5.96 -9.35
CA GLY A 120 13.05 6.36 -8.07
C GLY A 120 12.09 6.18 -6.88
N PHE A 121 11.18 5.20 -6.95
CA PHE A 121 10.16 4.93 -5.93
C PHE A 121 9.23 6.12 -5.62
N ALA A 122 9.01 6.99 -6.60
CA ALA A 122 8.28 8.25 -6.42
C ALA A 122 6.90 8.07 -5.78
N TRP A 123 6.13 7.04 -6.18
CA TRP A 123 4.83 6.77 -5.61
C TRP A 123 4.88 6.39 -4.13
N TRP A 124 5.83 5.54 -3.72
CA TRP A 124 6.03 5.16 -2.32
C TRP A 124 6.52 6.32 -1.47
N ILE A 125 7.42 7.16 -2.00
CA ILE A 125 7.87 8.39 -1.34
C ILE A 125 6.67 9.31 -1.09
N GLN A 126 5.82 9.52 -2.10
CA GLN A 126 4.61 10.35 -1.95
C GLN A 126 3.62 9.74 -0.95
N ARG A 127 3.45 8.41 -0.96
CA ARG A 127 2.56 7.71 -0.02
C ARG A 127 3.00 7.90 1.43
N LEU A 128 4.28 7.70 1.71
CA LEU A 128 4.85 7.89 3.04
C LEU A 128 4.85 9.36 3.47
N LYS A 129 5.14 10.28 2.55
CA LYS A 129 5.01 11.72 2.79
C LYS A 129 3.59 12.09 3.20
N SER A 130 2.59 11.62 2.47
CA SER A 130 1.19 11.89 2.80
C SER A 130 0.78 11.28 4.15
N ALA A 131 1.18 10.04 4.44
CA ALA A 131 0.94 9.41 5.73
C ALA A 131 1.58 10.17 6.88
N SER A 132 2.82 10.66 6.71
CA SER A 132 3.54 11.42 7.74
C SER A 132 2.94 12.81 8.03
N THR A 133 2.13 13.36 7.14
CA THR A 133 1.36 14.58 7.44
C THR A 133 0.15 14.30 8.31
N LEU A 134 -0.45 13.12 8.16
CA LEU A 134 -1.64 12.71 8.92
C LEU A 134 -1.26 12.16 10.31
N TYR A 135 -0.14 11.49 10.43
CA TYR A 135 0.27 10.76 11.63
C TYR A 135 1.65 11.23 12.11
N ASP A 136 1.92 11.08 13.39
CA ASP A 136 3.24 11.34 13.97
C ASP A 136 4.17 10.15 13.76
N THR A 137 3.62 8.95 13.80
CA THR A 137 4.32 7.70 13.50
C THR A 137 3.47 6.87 12.55
N VAL A 138 4.09 6.23 11.58
CA VAL A 138 3.42 5.37 10.60
C VAL A 138 3.81 3.92 10.81
N ARG A 139 2.85 3.06 11.13
CA ARG A 139 3.03 1.61 11.11
C ARG A 139 2.86 1.13 9.66
N ILE A 140 3.84 0.40 9.15
CA ILE A 140 3.73 -0.27 7.85
C ILE A 140 3.38 -1.73 8.10
N ASP A 141 2.19 -2.11 7.68
CA ASP A 141 1.70 -3.48 7.77
C ASP A 141 2.39 -4.39 6.76
N HIS A 142 2.66 -5.64 7.16
CA HIS A 142 3.34 -6.66 6.36
C HIS A 142 4.70 -6.21 5.80
N PHE A 143 5.55 -5.63 6.63
CA PHE A 143 6.87 -5.10 6.24
C PHE A 143 7.76 -6.12 5.55
N ARG A 144 7.63 -7.42 5.89
CA ARG A 144 8.39 -8.48 5.25
C ARG A 144 8.22 -8.52 3.72
N GLY A 145 7.08 -8.05 3.21
CA GLY A 145 6.78 -8.01 1.78
C GLY A 145 7.75 -7.16 0.96
N PHE A 146 8.48 -6.25 1.60
CA PHE A 146 9.55 -5.49 0.94
C PHE A 146 10.84 -6.28 0.77
N GLU A 147 11.06 -7.33 1.55
CA GLU A 147 12.17 -8.27 1.33
C GLU A 147 11.77 -9.36 0.33
N SER A 148 10.66 -10.04 0.61
CA SER A 148 10.06 -11.03 -0.28
C SER A 148 8.56 -11.10 -0.05
N PHE A 149 7.84 -11.24 -1.14
CA PHE A 149 6.38 -11.29 -1.17
C PHE A 149 5.89 -12.58 -1.82
N TYR A 150 4.72 -13.04 -1.38
CA TYR A 150 4.12 -14.27 -1.90
C TYR A 150 3.16 -13.93 -3.03
N ALA A 151 3.42 -14.48 -4.23
CA ALA A 151 2.66 -14.23 -5.44
C ALA A 151 1.75 -15.42 -5.74
N ILE A 152 0.45 -15.18 -5.80
CA ILE A 152 -0.58 -16.19 -6.06
C ILE A 152 -1.20 -15.90 -7.42
N PRO A 153 -1.28 -16.86 -8.37
CA PRO A 153 -1.91 -16.62 -9.67
C PRO A 153 -3.35 -16.11 -9.52
N TYR A 154 -3.68 -15.04 -10.24
CA TYR A 154 -5.01 -14.44 -10.16
C TYR A 154 -6.10 -15.47 -10.51
N GLY A 155 -7.23 -15.43 -9.82
CA GLY A 155 -8.34 -16.37 -10.01
C GLY A 155 -8.26 -17.65 -9.16
N LYS A 156 -7.17 -17.89 -8.43
CA LYS A 156 -7.13 -18.96 -7.44
C LYS A 156 -8.09 -18.66 -6.28
N LYS A 157 -8.60 -19.70 -5.65
CA LYS A 157 -9.53 -19.61 -4.51
C LYS A 157 -8.83 -19.65 -3.16
N THR A 158 -7.60 -20.16 -3.13
CA THR A 158 -6.76 -20.30 -1.93
C THR A 158 -5.33 -19.89 -2.25
N ALA A 159 -4.51 -19.77 -1.20
CA ALA A 159 -3.10 -19.42 -1.32
C ALA A 159 -2.15 -20.65 -1.36
N GLU A 160 -2.69 -21.86 -1.58
CA GLU A 160 -1.89 -23.10 -1.62
C GLU A 160 -0.93 -23.15 -2.80
N VAL A 161 -1.26 -22.46 -3.89
CA VAL A 161 -0.42 -22.37 -5.09
C VAL A 161 0.08 -20.96 -5.25
N GLY A 162 1.37 -20.77 -5.04
CA GLY A 162 2.04 -19.48 -5.19
C GLY A 162 3.54 -19.64 -5.06
N GLU A 163 4.25 -18.54 -5.19
CA GLU A 163 5.71 -18.52 -5.09
C GLU A 163 6.23 -17.25 -4.38
N TRP A 164 7.37 -17.37 -3.73
CA TRP A 164 8.08 -16.25 -3.16
C TRP A 164 8.89 -15.52 -4.22
N ARG A 165 8.75 -14.19 -4.26
CA ARG A 165 9.53 -13.29 -5.12
C ARG A 165 10.21 -12.21 -4.31
N LYS A 166 11.37 -11.75 -4.76
CA LYS A 166 12.13 -10.69 -4.08
C LYS A 166 11.46 -9.33 -4.24
N GLY A 167 11.37 -8.61 -3.12
CA GLY A 167 10.96 -7.22 -3.07
C GLY A 167 12.10 -6.23 -3.31
N PRO A 168 11.86 -4.93 -3.17
CA PRO A 168 12.84 -3.88 -3.43
C PRO A 168 13.94 -3.78 -2.35
N GLY A 169 13.69 -4.33 -1.17
CA GLY A 169 14.63 -4.27 -0.04
C GLY A 169 15.01 -2.86 0.37
N MET A 170 16.28 -2.67 0.74
CA MET A 170 16.81 -1.39 1.21
C MET A 170 16.79 -0.28 0.14
N ALA A 171 16.76 -0.61 -1.15
CA ALA A 171 16.73 0.40 -2.21
C ALA A 171 15.53 1.35 -2.07
N LEU A 172 14.36 0.83 -1.69
CA LEU A 172 13.18 1.65 -1.40
C LEU A 172 13.41 2.56 -0.18
N PHE A 173 13.85 2.00 0.95
CA PHE A 173 13.97 2.75 2.20
C PHE A 173 15.11 3.78 2.16
N GLN A 174 16.16 3.50 1.41
CA GLN A 174 17.21 4.47 1.12
C GLN A 174 16.66 5.65 0.31
N ALA A 175 15.91 5.40 -0.76
CA ALA A 175 15.27 6.45 -1.55
C ALA A 175 14.28 7.29 -0.71
N VAL A 176 13.52 6.65 0.17
CA VAL A 176 12.63 7.34 1.12
C VAL A 176 13.42 8.25 2.06
N LYS A 177 14.51 7.74 2.65
CA LYS A 177 15.37 8.52 3.56
C LYS A 177 16.04 9.71 2.85
N GLU A 178 16.53 9.51 1.65
CA GLU A 178 17.13 10.58 0.83
C GLU A 178 16.10 11.68 0.50
N ALA A 179 14.87 11.31 0.20
CA ALA A 179 13.83 12.26 -0.19
C ALA A 179 13.14 12.96 0.98
N LEU A 180 12.92 12.27 2.11
CA LEU A 180 12.06 12.73 3.21
C LEU A 180 12.80 12.87 4.55
N GLY A 181 14.07 12.45 4.62
CA GLY A 181 14.81 12.38 5.88
C GLY A 181 14.34 11.20 6.76
N ASP A 182 14.61 11.30 8.05
CA ASP A 182 14.22 10.29 9.02
C ASP A 182 12.73 10.43 9.37
N LEU A 183 11.95 9.42 8.99
CA LEU A 183 10.55 9.29 9.35
C LEU A 183 10.39 8.38 10.57
N SER A 184 9.40 8.67 11.42
CA SER A 184 9.00 7.77 12.49
C SER A 184 8.15 6.65 11.90
N ILE A 185 8.77 5.49 11.68
CA ILE A 185 8.14 4.30 11.10
C ILE A 185 8.25 3.13 12.07
N ILE A 186 7.18 2.37 12.22
CA ILE A 186 7.13 1.06 12.88
C ILE A 186 6.92 0.01 11.80
N ALA A 187 7.76 -0.99 11.75
CA ALA A 187 7.61 -2.12 10.82
C ALA A 187 6.84 -3.25 11.48
N GLU A 188 5.74 -3.68 10.87
CA GLU A 188 5.07 -4.91 11.31
C GLU A 188 5.87 -6.11 10.79
N ASP A 189 6.53 -6.82 11.71
CA ASP A 189 7.41 -7.96 11.47
C ASP A 189 6.90 -9.25 12.15
N LEU A 190 5.60 -9.38 12.27
CA LEU A 190 4.96 -10.55 12.87
C LEU A 190 4.89 -11.72 11.87
N GLY A 191 4.68 -12.93 12.40
CA GLY A 191 4.59 -14.16 11.61
C GLY A 191 5.95 -14.77 11.28
N PHE A 192 6.08 -15.36 10.09
CA PHE A 192 7.31 -16.05 9.68
C PHE A 192 8.40 -15.07 9.21
N VAL A 193 9.36 -14.80 10.08
CA VAL A 193 10.46 -13.85 9.85
C VAL A 193 11.76 -14.61 9.56
N THR A 194 12.26 -14.50 8.31
CA THR A 194 13.53 -15.08 7.89
C THR A 194 14.73 -14.24 8.33
N PRO A 195 15.97 -14.78 8.29
CA PRO A 195 17.17 -13.99 8.53
C PRO A 195 17.29 -12.75 7.63
N GLU A 196 16.86 -12.85 6.38
CA GLU A 196 16.90 -11.76 5.40
C GLU A 196 15.92 -10.63 5.77
N VAL A 197 14.72 -10.99 6.25
CA VAL A 197 13.73 -10.01 6.77
C VAL A 197 14.29 -9.31 8.01
N ARG A 198 14.92 -10.06 8.93
CA ARG A 198 15.59 -9.46 10.11
C ARG A 198 16.72 -8.53 9.73
N LYS A 199 17.48 -8.89 8.69
CA LYS A 199 18.54 -8.03 8.14
C LYS A 199 17.95 -6.76 7.58
N LEU A 200 16.89 -6.82 6.75
CA LEU A 200 16.21 -5.66 6.22
C LEU A 200 15.70 -4.74 7.32
N LEU A 201 15.07 -5.30 8.35
CA LEU A 201 14.59 -4.54 9.50
C LEU A 201 15.75 -3.82 10.22
N LYS A 202 16.84 -4.51 10.47
CA LYS A 202 18.04 -3.93 11.09
C LYS A 202 18.65 -2.82 10.23
N ASP A 203 18.80 -3.07 8.94
CA ASP A 203 19.42 -2.13 8.01
C ASP A 203 18.57 -0.87 7.80
N SER A 204 17.24 -1.00 7.85
CA SER A 204 16.31 0.13 7.79
C SER A 204 16.32 1.00 9.04
N GLY A 205 16.74 0.45 10.18
CA GLY A 205 16.69 1.12 11.48
C GLY A 205 15.29 1.24 12.07
N TYR A 206 14.27 0.67 11.44
CA TYR A 206 12.89 0.75 11.94
C TYR A 206 12.67 -0.24 13.08
N PRO A 207 11.98 0.17 14.17
CA PRO A 207 11.56 -0.75 15.22
C PRO A 207 10.51 -1.73 14.67
N GLY A 208 10.66 -2.99 15.04
CA GLY A 208 9.63 -4.02 14.84
C GLY A 208 8.58 -4.01 15.94
N MET A 209 7.65 -4.94 15.88
CA MET A 209 6.55 -5.09 16.83
C MET A 209 6.78 -6.28 17.76
N LYS A 210 6.25 -6.19 18.99
CA LYS A 210 6.19 -7.29 19.95
C LYS A 210 4.76 -7.44 20.43
N VAL A 211 4.20 -8.62 20.23
CA VAL A 211 2.88 -8.98 20.76
C VAL A 211 3.07 -9.59 22.14
N LEU A 212 2.55 -8.92 23.17
CA LEU A 212 2.78 -9.30 24.56
C LEU A 212 2.31 -10.72 24.85
N GLN A 213 1.20 -11.16 24.25
CA GLN A 213 0.62 -12.49 24.43
C GLN A 213 1.51 -13.62 23.89
N PHE A 214 2.43 -13.32 22.97
CA PHE A 214 3.35 -14.29 22.38
C PHE A 214 4.75 -14.24 22.99
N ARG A 215 4.91 -13.51 24.08
CA ARG A 215 6.19 -13.45 24.81
C ARG A 215 6.28 -14.66 25.75
N SER A 216 6.99 -15.71 25.30
CA SER A 216 7.50 -16.77 26.17
C SER A 216 8.75 -16.33 26.91
#